data_a7f985504953bd933d5d1fa7fbf3d626
#
_entry.id   a7f985504953bd933d5d1fa7fbf3d626
#
_cell.length_a   1.000
_cell.length_b   1.000
_cell.length_c   1.000
_cell.angle_alpha   90.00
_cell.angle_beta   90.00
_cell.angle_gamma   90.00
#
_symmetry.space_group_name_H-M   'P 1'
#
loop_
_entity.id
_entity.type
_entity.pdbx_description
1 polymer ?
#
loop_
_entity_poly.entity_id
_entity_poly.type
_entity_poly.pdbx_seq_one_letter_code
_entity_poly.pdbx_strand_id
1 'polypeptide(L)'
;MKNLTRRQFIKTSGLSIAMMGASTFPSLAAESKRRVVVIGGGWGGATAAKYVRLSDPSVEVTLLEPSKEFISCPFSNLVLAGVENLKNLTMNYTGLRKHGVQIRHEAAAAIEPDKQRVRVGMDYLEYDRLIVSPGIDFQWDQVEGLAEAKDTVLHAWKAGPQTLQLAKQLQSLPDGGVVVMTVPPVAYRCPPGPYERASMIAWYLQTKKPKSKLIVLDANKDIVSKTGLFKAVFKDYQNLEYRPAQKAEKIDVGSKEVTTDIGDKVKYDVINLIPPQRAAAIAVDAELVGADKRWCEVDHVTYESVKHKNIHVLGDSTIGLPVPKSGNVANSMGKICALAVTHLLNSKEPPVNPPGNVCYSWVSDKEAIAVVNSYRIENRKVVQIEQKLTPGKSVTVAQNSFGWRANIWNDILG
;
A
#
# COMPACT_ATOMS: atom_id res chain seq x y z
N MET A 1 -14.09 43.03 68.04
CA MET A 1 -13.72 43.17 66.61
C MET A 1 -14.97 42.86 65.81
N LYS A 2 -15.62 43.88 65.21
CA LYS A 2 -16.88 43.72 64.48
C LYS A 2 -16.58 43.32 63.00
N ASN A 3 -17.14 42.21 62.55
CA ASN A 3 -17.02 41.69 61.19
C ASN A 3 -17.70 42.61 60.16
N LEU A 4 -16.95 43.16 59.25
CA LEU A 4 -17.44 43.94 58.11
C LEU A 4 -18.07 42.97 57.06
N THR A 5 -19.29 43.28 56.66
CA THR A 5 -20.00 42.48 55.67
C THR A 5 -19.57 42.82 54.24
N ARG A 6 -19.70 41.87 53.34
CA ARG A 6 -19.33 41.98 51.89
C ARG A 6 -19.89 43.24 51.20
N ARG A 7 -20.97 43.84 51.72
CA ARG A 7 -21.59 45.04 51.15
C ARG A 7 -20.88 46.37 51.53
N GLN A 8 -20.06 46.37 52.57
CA GLN A 8 -19.29 47.55 52.99
C GLN A 8 -17.95 47.71 52.30
N PHE A 9 -17.44 46.60 51.71
CA PHE A 9 -16.19 46.59 50.95
C PHE A 9 -16.32 47.22 49.55
N ILE A 10 -17.55 47.30 49.02
CA ILE A 10 -17.80 47.81 47.63
C ILE A 10 -18.01 49.33 47.61
N LYS A 11 -18.18 49.98 48.74
CA LYS A 11 -18.42 51.45 48.76
C LYS A 11 -17.21 52.35 48.98
N THR A 12 -16.03 51.81 49.23
CA THR A 12 -14.80 52.62 49.50
C THR A 12 -13.76 52.51 48.38
N SER A 13 -14.06 51.95 47.23
CA SER A 13 -13.08 51.86 46.10
C SER A 13 -13.59 52.55 44.82
N GLY A 14 -14.39 53.58 44.97
CA GLY A 14 -14.83 54.40 43.85
C GLY A 14 -14.24 55.79 43.93
N LEU A 15 -13.07 56.02 43.38
CA LEU A 15 -12.52 57.24 42.70
C LEU A 15 -10.98 57.21 42.75
N SER A 16 -10.43 56.99 41.65
CA SER A 16 -9.09 57.36 41.17
C SER A 16 -8.48 56.18 40.41
N ILE A 17 -8.62 56.16 39.08
CA ILE A 17 -7.59 55.84 38.11
C ILE A 17 -8.21 56.10 36.74
N ALA A 18 -8.14 57.37 36.33
CA ALA A 18 -8.04 57.70 34.92
C ALA A 18 -6.54 57.86 34.63
N MET A 19 -6.06 57.31 33.53
CA MET A 19 -4.69 57.32 33.01
C MET A 19 -3.75 56.27 33.60
N MET A 20 -3.68 55.13 32.93
CA MET A 20 -2.39 54.47 32.59
C MET A 20 -2.65 53.43 31.50
N GLY A 21 -1.99 53.68 30.36
CA GLY A 21 -1.49 52.74 29.39
C GLY A 21 -2.39 51.59 28.96
N ALA A 22 -2.81 51.59 27.72
CA ALA A 22 -3.18 50.39 27.02
C ALA A 22 -1.98 49.42 27.04
N SER A 23 -1.88 48.62 28.10
CA SER A 23 -1.08 47.41 28.07
C SER A 23 -1.80 46.49 27.11
N THR A 24 -1.31 46.44 25.86
CA THR A 24 -1.58 45.35 24.94
C THR A 24 -1.14 44.08 25.64
N PHE A 25 -2.08 43.39 26.29
CA PHE A 25 -1.85 41.97 26.54
C PHE A 25 -1.53 41.36 25.19
N PRO A 26 -0.39 40.68 25.02
CA PRO A 26 -0.19 39.93 23.82
C PRO A 26 -1.37 38.96 23.78
N SER A 27 -2.24 39.09 22.79
CA SER A 27 -3.19 38.08 22.45
C SER A 27 -2.33 36.82 22.30
N LEU A 28 -2.50 35.84 23.19
CA LEU A 28 -2.06 34.48 22.91
C LEU A 28 -2.83 34.08 21.66
N ALA A 29 -2.27 34.43 20.51
CA ALA A 29 -2.72 33.88 19.24
C ALA A 29 -2.71 32.36 19.48
N ALA A 30 -3.88 31.74 19.47
CA ALA A 30 -3.98 30.33 19.56
C ALA A 30 -3.04 29.77 18.47
N GLU A 31 -1.96 29.12 18.91
CA GLU A 31 -0.96 28.57 18.00
C GLU A 31 -1.73 27.73 16.98
N SER A 32 -1.70 28.11 15.72
CA SER A 32 -2.48 27.44 14.69
C SER A 32 -2.01 26.00 14.68
N LYS A 33 -2.95 25.08 14.92
CA LYS A 33 -2.61 23.67 14.98
C LYS A 33 -2.00 23.24 13.66
N ARG A 34 -0.85 22.58 13.73
CA ARG A 34 -0.17 22.05 12.55
C ARG A 34 -1.00 20.89 11.97
N ARG A 35 -1.22 20.90 10.67
CA ARG A 35 -2.12 20.03 9.95
C ARG A 35 -1.37 19.08 9.04
N VAL A 36 -1.59 17.79 9.20
CA VAL A 36 -1.13 16.75 8.29
C VAL A 36 -2.33 16.11 7.63
N VAL A 37 -2.38 16.15 6.30
CA VAL A 37 -3.34 15.38 5.52
C VAL A 37 -2.65 14.14 4.98
N VAL A 38 -3.32 12.98 5.07
CA VAL A 38 -2.83 11.71 4.55
C VAL A 38 -3.81 11.19 3.50
N ILE A 39 -3.36 10.93 2.29
CA ILE A 39 -4.15 10.35 1.20
C ILE A 39 -3.85 8.86 1.09
N GLY A 40 -4.88 8.02 1.28
CA GLY A 40 -4.82 6.56 1.21
C GLY A 40 -4.58 5.91 2.56
N GLY A 41 -5.53 5.07 2.98
CA GLY A 41 -5.54 4.31 4.24
C GLY A 41 -4.94 2.91 4.12
N GLY A 42 -4.10 2.67 3.10
CA GLY A 42 -3.40 1.40 2.95
C GLY A 42 -2.25 1.22 3.95
N TRP A 43 -1.37 0.26 3.67
CA TRP A 43 -0.25 -0.14 4.53
C TRP A 43 0.64 1.03 4.96
N GLY A 44 0.95 1.93 4.05
CA GLY A 44 1.81 3.08 4.34
C GLY A 44 1.08 4.24 5.00
N GLY A 45 -0.06 4.67 4.41
CA GLY A 45 -0.75 5.86 4.88
C GLY A 45 -1.42 5.69 6.24
N ALA A 46 -2.07 4.55 6.50
CA ALA A 46 -2.63 4.24 7.82
C ALA A 46 -1.54 4.22 8.89
N THR A 47 -0.38 3.61 8.59
CA THR A 47 0.80 3.65 9.47
C THR A 47 1.26 5.08 9.69
N ALA A 48 1.46 5.86 8.62
CA ALA A 48 1.94 7.23 8.75
C ALA A 48 1.00 8.09 9.58
N ALA A 49 -0.31 8.02 9.34
CA ALA A 49 -1.32 8.76 10.10
C ALA A 49 -1.25 8.45 11.61
N LYS A 50 -1.17 7.15 11.97
CA LYS A 50 -1.02 6.71 13.37
C LYS A 50 0.27 7.22 13.98
N TYR A 51 1.39 7.04 13.29
CA TYR A 51 2.71 7.35 13.85
C TYR A 51 3.00 8.86 13.91
N VAL A 52 2.40 9.70 13.05
CA VAL A 52 2.41 11.17 13.26
C VAL A 52 1.76 11.52 14.59
N ARG A 53 0.56 10.96 14.89
CA ARG A 53 -0.14 11.20 16.16
C ARG A 53 0.61 10.66 17.37
N LEU A 54 1.27 9.51 17.25
CA LEU A 54 2.08 8.94 18.33
C LEU A 54 3.35 9.76 18.59
N SER A 55 3.97 10.31 17.53
CA SER A 55 5.20 11.11 17.63
C SER A 55 4.93 12.52 18.13
N ASP A 56 3.82 13.13 17.74
CA ASP A 56 3.43 14.47 18.17
C ASP A 56 1.89 14.60 18.28
N PRO A 57 1.34 14.40 19.48
CA PRO A 57 -0.11 14.50 19.71
C PRO A 57 -0.71 15.90 19.48
N SER A 58 0.07 16.96 19.30
CA SER A 58 -0.42 18.31 19.01
C SER A 58 -0.79 18.49 17.53
N VAL A 59 -0.27 17.63 16.64
CA VAL A 59 -0.53 17.69 15.20
C VAL A 59 -1.93 17.16 14.89
N GLU A 60 -2.73 17.91 14.15
CA GLU A 60 -3.99 17.42 13.58
C GLU A 60 -3.72 16.54 12.37
N VAL A 61 -4.25 15.31 12.37
CA VAL A 61 -4.09 14.37 11.27
C VAL A 61 -5.42 14.00 10.69
N THR A 62 -5.62 14.29 9.40
CA THR A 62 -6.79 13.86 8.63
C THR A 62 -6.38 12.79 7.60
N LEU A 63 -6.97 11.60 7.71
CA LEU A 63 -6.79 10.51 6.76
C LEU A 63 -7.97 10.48 5.77
N LEU A 64 -7.67 10.58 4.48
CA LEU A 64 -8.62 10.41 3.38
C LEU A 64 -8.52 8.98 2.85
N GLU A 65 -9.57 8.19 3.07
CA GLU A 65 -9.68 6.81 2.59
C GLU A 65 -11.13 6.50 2.25
N PRO A 66 -11.47 6.34 0.96
CA PRO A 66 -12.85 6.11 0.54
C PRO A 66 -13.45 4.80 1.08
N SER A 67 -12.62 3.77 1.27
CA SER A 67 -13.11 2.51 1.82
C SER A 67 -13.32 2.59 3.33
N LYS A 68 -14.41 2.00 3.82
CA LYS A 68 -14.64 1.82 5.26
C LYS A 68 -13.87 0.64 5.83
N GLU A 69 -13.35 -0.22 4.97
CA GLU A 69 -12.65 -1.43 5.32
C GLU A 69 -11.25 -1.45 4.72
N PHE A 70 -10.29 -1.90 5.52
CA PHE A 70 -8.96 -2.26 5.10
C PHE A 70 -8.95 -3.74 4.74
N ILE A 71 -8.64 -4.09 3.49
CA ILE A 71 -8.53 -5.48 3.06
C ILE A 71 -7.07 -5.78 2.73
N SER A 72 -6.48 -6.75 3.43
CA SER A 72 -5.08 -7.13 3.25
C SER A 72 -4.87 -7.87 1.93
N CYS A 73 -3.98 -7.37 1.07
CA CYS A 73 -3.52 -8.10 -0.11
C CYS A 73 -2.61 -9.29 0.24
N PRO A 74 -1.63 -9.19 1.14
CA PRO A 74 -0.99 -10.36 1.72
C PRO A 74 -2.02 -11.34 2.28
N PHE A 75 -1.83 -12.63 2.03
CA PHE A 75 -2.73 -13.76 2.28
C PHE A 75 -3.94 -13.88 1.32
N SER A 76 -4.22 -12.91 0.45
CA SER A 76 -5.36 -13.03 -0.48
C SER A 76 -5.20 -14.17 -1.50
N ASN A 77 -3.98 -14.63 -1.78
CA ASN A 77 -3.75 -15.80 -2.62
C ASN A 77 -4.23 -17.11 -1.96
N LEU A 78 -4.24 -17.18 -0.62
CA LEU A 78 -4.83 -18.29 0.12
C LEU A 78 -6.36 -18.34 -0.04
N VAL A 79 -7.01 -17.19 -0.20
CA VAL A 79 -8.45 -17.11 -0.47
C VAL A 79 -8.78 -17.70 -1.84
N LEU A 80 -7.94 -17.43 -2.85
CA LEU A 80 -8.11 -18.01 -4.20
C LEU A 80 -8.06 -19.55 -4.18
N ALA A 81 -7.19 -20.10 -3.35
CA ALA A 81 -7.02 -21.54 -3.18
C ALA A 81 -8.00 -22.17 -2.16
N GLY A 82 -8.90 -21.39 -1.56
CA GLY A 82 -9.86 -21.88 -0.57
C GLY A 82 -9.26 -22.24 0.80
N VAL A 83 -8.05 -21.78 1.11
CA VAL A 83 -7.33 -22.04 2.37
C VAL A 83 -7.65 -20.97 3.42
N GLU A 84 -8.01 -19.78 2.99
CA GLU A 84 -8.34 -18.65 3.87
C GLU A 84 -9.66 -17.99 3.45
N ASN A 85 -10.25 -17.19 4.34
CA ASN A 85 -11.48 -16.45 4.08
C ASN A 85 -11.17 -14.94 3.99
N LEU A 86 -11.73 -14.26 2.99
CA LEU A 86 -11.53 -12.81 2.80
C LEU A 86 -11.96 -12.00 4.04
N LYS A 87 -12.99 -12.45 4.77
CA LYS A 87 -13.44 -11.81 6.02
C LYS A 87 -12.31 -11.72 7.06
N ASN A 88 -11.47 -12.76 7.16
CA ASN A 88 -10.33 -12.78 8.09
C ASN A 88 -9.20 -11.83 7.67
N LEU A 89 -9.23 -11.32 6.43
CA LEU A 89 -8.29 -10.35 5.88
C LEU A 89 -8.86 -8.92 5.89
N THR A 90 -10.08 -8.76 6.39
CA THR A 90 -10.83 -7.49 6.39
C THR A 90 -10.86 -6.89 7.79
N MET A 91 -10.42 -5.65 7.92
CA MET A 91 -10.34 -4.91 9.17
C MET A 91 -10.94 -3.51 8.99
N ASN A 92 -11.12 -2.78 10.08
CA ASN A 92 -11.61 -1.41 10.06
C ASN A 92 -10.57 -0.44 10.63
N TYR A 93 -10.86 0.85 10.55
CA TYR A 93 -9.97 1.93 10.97
C TYR A 93 -10.23 2.42 12.41
N THR A 94 -11.01 1.70 13.22
CA THR A 94 -11.42 2.15 14.57
C THR A 94 -10.22 2.40 15.48
N GLY A 95 -9.15 1.58 15.37
CA GLY A 95 -7.94 1.76 16.16
C GLY A 95 -7.25 3.10 15.88
N LEU A 96 -7.19 3.56 14.62
CA LEU A 96 -6.59 4.85 14.28
C LEU A 96 -7.32 6.03 14.95
N ARG A 97 -8.65 5.94 15.09
CA ARG A 97 -9.45 6.98 15.79
C ARG A 97 -9.07 7.12 17.26
N LYS A 98 -8.69 6.00 17.92
CA LYS A 98 -8.22 6.01 19.31
C LYS A 98 -6.93 6.79 19.49
N HIS A 99 -6.10 6.86 18.44
CA HIS A 99 -4.89 7.68 18.41
C HIS A 99 -5.15 9.15 17.98
N GLY A 100 -6.41 9.53 17.77
CA GLY A 100 -6.79 10.89 17.41
C GLY A 100 -6.66 11.19 15.90
N VAL A 101 -6.59 10.18 15.04
CA VAL A 101 -6.66 10.36 13.59
C VAL A 101 -8.11 10.63 13.18
N GLN A 102 -8.35 11.74 12.49
CA GLN A 102 -9.64 12.05 11.86
C GLN A 102 -9.73 11.30 10.53
N ILE A 103 -10.72 10.46 10.36
CA ILE A 103 -10.87 9.64 9.14
C ILE A 103 -12.08 10.15 8.36
N ARG A 104 -11.83 10.58 7.13
CA ARG A 104 -12.86 10.91 6.14
C ARG A 104 -12.92 9.78 5.10
N HIS A 105 -14.07 9.11 5.02
CA HIS A 105 -14.30 8.07 4.01
C HIS A 105 -14.68 8.70 2.67
N GLU A 106 -13.75 9.49 2.14
CA GLU A 106 -13.88 10.25 0.91
C GLU A 106 -12.59 10.15 0.09
N ALA A 107 -12.74 10.23 -1.23
CA ALA A 107 -11.59 10.26 -2.12
C ALA A 107 -11.00 11.67 -2.22
N ALA A 108 -9.68 11.79 -2.20
CA ALA A 108 -9.01 13.00 -2.65
C ALA A 108 -9.24 13.15 -4.16
N ALA A 109 -9.83 14.27 -4.58
CA ALA A 109 -10.15 14.52 -5.97
C ALA A 109 -9.01 15.25 -6.73
N ALA A 110 -8.23 16.08 -6.06
CA ALA A 110 -7.04 16.73 -6.60
C ALA A 110 -6.12 17.21 -5.48
N ILE A 111 -4.83 17.32 -5.77
CA ILE A 111 -3.83 17.99 -4.94
C ILE A 111 -3.48 19.30 -5.65
N GLU A 112 -3.51 20.42 -4.92
CA GLU A 112 -3.06 21.73 -5.39
C GLU A 112 -1.78 22.13 -4.63
N PRO A 113 -0.58 21.72 -5.11
CA PRO A 113 0.68 21.88 -4.38
C PRO A 113 0.98 23.33 -3.99
N ASP A 114 0.82 24.25 -4.93
CA ASP A 114 1.14 25.68 -4.74
C ASP A 114 0.25 26.34 -3.69
N LYS A 115 -0.96 25.81 -3.47
CA LYS A 115 -1.92 26.31 -2.48
C LYS A 115 -1.92 25.48 -1.20
N GLN A 116 -1.06 24.47 -1.11
CA GLN A 116 -0.98 23.53 0.01
C GLN A 116 -2.35 23.00 0.46
N ARG A 117 -3.16 22.51 -0.48
CA ARG A 117 -4.49 21.98 -0.19
C ARG A 117 -4.87 20.79 -1.05
N VAL A 118 -5.77 19.99 -0.52
CA VAL A 118 -6.37 18.83 -1.20
C VAL A 118 -7.85 19.08 -1.40
N ARG A 119 -8.34 18.89 -2.62
CA ARG A 119 -9.79 18.95 -2.92
C ARG A 119 -10.46 17.61 -2.56
N VAL A 120 -11.55 17.69 -1.81
CA VAL A 120 -12.36 16.55 -1.38
C VAL A 120 -13.83 16.88 -1.64
N GLY A 121 -14.41 16.29 -2.67
CA GLY A 121 -15.73 16.72 -3.15
C GLY A 121 -15.73 18.20 -3.56
N MET A 122 -16.56 19.01 -2.89
CA MET A 122 -16.66 20.46 -3.07
C MET A 122 -15.76 21.24 -2.11
N ASP A 123 -15.17 20.59 -1.10
CA ASP A 123 -14.37 21.21 -0.05
C ASP A 123 -12.90 21.17 -0.34
N TYR A 124 -12.12 21.94 0.43
CA TYR A 124 -10.67 21.89 0.46
C TYR A 124 -10.17 21.64 1.87
N LEU A 125 -9.15 20.77 1.98
CA LEU A 125 -8.38 20.55 3.19
C LEU A 125 -6.99 21.17 2.99
N GLU A 126 -6.70 22.21 3.75
CA GLU A 126 -5.36 22.79 3.80
C GLU A 126 -4.44 21.93 4.65
N TYR A 127 -3.14 21.93 4.33
CA TYR A 127 -2.12 21.18 5.05
C TYR A 127 -0.83 21.97 5.22
N ASP A 128 -0.11 21.70 6.30
CA ASP A 128 1.28 22.12 6.47
C ASP A 128 2.23 21.05 5.91
N ARG A 129 1.82 19.77 5.99
CA ARG A 129 2.46 18.63 5.33
C ARG A 129 1.40 17.68 4.76
N LEU A 130 1.67 17.17 3.56
CA LEU A 130 0.82 16.18 2.90
C LEU A 130 1.57 14.87 2.76
N ILE A 131 0.93 13.75 3.13
CA ILE A 131 1.45 12.40 2.91
C ILE A 131 0.56 11.71 1.87
N VAL A 132 1.15 11.30 0.76
CA VAL A 132 0.48 10.68 -0.39
C VAL A 132 0.86 9.21 -0.46
N SER A 133 -0.07 8.32 -0.11
CA SER A 133 0.12 6.86 -0.10
C SER A 133 -1.00 6.12 -0.85
N PRO A 134 -1.28 6.45 -2.11
CA PRO A 134 -2.47 6.00 -2.83
C PRO A 134 -2.29 4.61 -3.46
N GLY A 135 -1.10 4.04 -3.37
CA GLY A 135 -0.76 2.76 -3.99
C GLY A 135 -0.61 2.84 -5.51
N ILE A 136 -1.02 1.77 -6.20
CA ILE A 136 -0.86 1.62 -7.65
C ILE A 136 -2.18 1.76 -8.38
N ASP A 137 -2.09 2.15 -9.66
CA ASP A 137 -3.11 1.95 -10.67
C ASP A 137 -2.59 1.08 -11.81
N PHE A 138 -3.52 0.59 -12.63
CA PHE A 138 -3.25 -0.26 -13.76
C PHE A 138 -3.19 0.54 -15.06
N GLN A 139 -2.30 0.13 -15.95
CA GLN A 139 -2.19 0.65 -17.31
C GLN A 139 -3.01 -0.27 -18.25
N TRP A 140 -4.33 -0.01 -18.30
CA TRP A 140 -5.28 -0.84 -19.03
C TRP A 140 -5.05 -0.85 -20.54
N ASP A 141 -4.49 0.21 -21.06
CA ASP A 141 -4.16 0.46 -22.47
C ASP A 141 -2.92 -0.33 -22.96
N GLN A 142 -2.19 -0.96 -22.03
CA GLN A 142 -0.97 -1.70 -22.36
C GLN A 142 -1.22 -3.14 -22.83
N VAL A 143 -2.46 -3.59 -22.82
CA VAL A 143 -2.91 -4.86 -23.39
C VAL A 143 -4.14 -4.59 -24.23
N GLU A 144 -4.08 -4.83 -25.52
CA GLU A 144 -5.18 -4.60 -26.47
C GLU A 144 -6.43 -5.40 -26.05
N GLY A 145 -7.60 -4.75 -26.02
CA GLY A 145 -8.88 -5.33 -25.61
C GLY A 145 -9.10 -5.41 -24.09
N LEU A 146 -8.10 -5.07 -23.27
CA LEU A 146 -8.23 -5.18 -21.81
C LEU A 146 -9.04 -4.02 -21.21
N ALA A 147 -8.93 -2.82 -21.76
CA ALA A 147 -9.65 -1.65 -21.25
C ALA A 147 -11.18 -1.86 -21.31
N GLU A 148 -11.66 -2.44 -22.40
CA GLU A 148 -13.06 -2.79 -22.63
C GLU A 148 -13.51 -3.99 -21.81
N ALA A 149 -12.56 -4.89 -21.48
CA ALA A 149 -12.81 -6.12 -20.75
C ALA A 149 -12.52 -6.05 -19.24
N LYS A 150 -12.18 -4.88 -18.69
CA LYS A 150 -11.71 -4.69 -17.29
C LYS A 150 -12.67 -5.22 -16.21
N ASP A 151 -13.96 -5.32 -16.53
CA ASP A 151 -14.98 -5.79 -15.58
C ASP A 151 -15.20 -7.32 -15.68
N THR A 152 -14.73 -7.96 -16.73
CA THR A 152 -14.87 -9.42 -17.00
C THR A 152 -13.55 -10.18 -16.87
N VAL A 153 -12.43 -9.56 -17.25
CA VAL A 153 -11.08 -10.09 -17.10
C VAL A 153 -10.53 -9.69 -15.74
N LEU A 154 -10.46 -10.65 -14.82
CA LEU A 154 -10.14 -10.39 -13.43
C LEU A 154 -8.62 -10.29 -13.21
N HIS A 155 -8.15 -9.17 -12.70
CA HIS A 155 -6.79 -9.07 -12.20
C HIS A 155 -6.68 -9.60 -10.75
N ALA A 156 -7.70 -9.43 -9.90
CA ALA A 156 -7.70 -9.79 -8.48
C ALA A 156 -6.42 -9.37 -7.74
N TRP A 157 -5.78 -8.26 -8.20
CA TRP A 157 -4.51 -7.76 -7.65
C TRP A 157 -4.69 -6.72 -6.56
N LYS A 158 -5.85 -6.13 -6.46
CA LYS A 158 -6.36 -5.42 -5.27
C LYS A 158 -7.29 -6.40 -4.57
N ALA A 159 -6.97 -6.79 -3.32
CA ALA A 159 -7.82 -7.73 -2.56
C ALA A 159 -9.21 -7.16 -2.34
N GLY A 160 -10.24 -8.00 -2.47
CA GLY A 160 -11.62 -7.58 -2.37
C GLY A 160 -12.55 -8.44 -3.24
N PRO A 161 -13.61 -7.83 -3.83
CA PRO A 161 -14.63 -8.56 -4.60
C PRO A 161 -14.04 -9.42 -5.73
N GLN A 162 -13.06 -8.91 -6.49
CA GLN A 162 -12.42 -9.69 -7.56
C GLN A 162 -11.68 -10.93 -7.05
N THR A 163 -11.19 -10.92 -5.82
CA THR A 163 -10.57 -12.12 -5.21
C THR A 163 -11.59 -13.24 -5.07
N LEU A 164 -12.80 -12.91 -4.60
CA LEU A 164 -13.89 -13.87 -4.47
C LEU A 164 -14.42 -14.34 -5.83
N GLN A 165 -14.51 -13.42 -6.79
CA GLN A 165 -14.95 -13.75 -8.15
C GLN A 165 -13.97 -14.72 -8.84
N LEU A 166 -12.66 -14.46 -8.75
CA LEU A 166 -11.64 -15.36 -9.30
C LEU A 166 -11.65 -16.72 -8.59
N ALA A 167 -11.77 -16.74 -7.25
CA ALA A 167 -11.91 -17.98 -6.49
C ALA A 167 -13.13 -18.80 -6.98
N LYS A 168 -14.27 -18.13 -7.21
CA LYS A 168 -15.47 -18.76 -7.75
C LYS A 168 -15.25 -19.32 -9.17
N GLN A 169 -14.56 -18.57 -10.04
CA GLN A 169 -14.22 -19.06 -11.39
C GLN A 169 -13.34 -20.33 -11.33
N LEU A 170 -12.32 -20.34 -10.46
CA LEU A 170 -11.47 -21.52 -10.24
C LEU A 170 -12.27 -22.71 -9.69
N GLN A 171 -13.21 -22.48 -8.77
CA GLN A 171 -14.09 -23.52 -8.23
C GLN A 171 -15.04 -24.09 -9.29
N SER A 172 -15.55 -23.24 -10.17
CA SER A 172 -16.50 -23.63 -11.24
C SER A 172 -15.81 -24.20 -12.48
N LEU A 173 -14.48 -24.09 -12.59
CA LEU A 173 -13.71 -24.68 -13.68
C LEU A 173 -13.96 -26.19 -13.76
N PRO A 174 -14.32 -26.79 -14.94
CA PRO A 174 -14.38 -28.24 -15.07
C PRO A 174 -13.00 -28.87 -14.88
N ASP A 175 -12.96 -30.11 -14.40
CA ASP A 175 -11.70 -30.87 -14.34
C ASP A 175 -11.21 -31.15 -15.77
N GLY A 176 -9.99 -30.73 -16.09
CA GLY A 176 -9.42 -30.68 -17.44
C GLY A 176 -9.40 -29.30 -18.07
N GLY A 177 -9.98 -28.29 -17.40
CA GLY A 177 -9.95 -26.89 -17.86
C GLY A 177 -8.57 -26.22 -17.74
N VAL A 178 -8.38 -25.16 -18.52
CA VAL A 178 -7.13 -24.40 -18.61
C VAL A 178 -7.25 -23.05 -17.90
N VAL A 179 -6.39 -22.82 -16.94
CA VAL A 179 -6.21 -21.51 -16.30
C VAL A 179 -5.00 -20.82 -16.93
N VAL A 180 -5.16 -19.58 -17.37
CA VAL A 180 -4.04 -18.73 -17.78
C VAL A 180 -3.85 -17.63 -16.78
N MET A 181 -2.62 -17.37 -16.36
CA MET A 181 -2.25 -16.25 -15.50
C MET A 181 -1.11 -15.45 -16.14
N THR A 182 -1.19 -14.11 -16.07
CA THR A 182 -0.12 -13.25 -16.58
C THR A 182 0.66 -12.60 -15.45
N VAL A 183 1.97 -12.42 -15.65
CA VAL A 183 2.86 -11.64 -14.79
C VAL A 183 3.27 -10.38 -15.54
N PRO A 184 3.01 -9.16 -15.01
CA PRO A 184 3.34 -7.93 -15.71
C PRO A 184 4.84 -7.65 -15.72
N PRO A 185 5.34 -6.79 -16.63
CA PRO A 185 6.73 -6.37 -16.60
C PRO A 185 7.07 -5.57 -15.33
N VAL A 186 8.29 -5.73 -14.82
CA VAL A 186 8.79 -4.94 -13.67
C VAL A 186 8.78 -3.42 -14.00
N ALA A 187 8.59 -2.52 -13.03
CA ALA A 187 8.30 -2.77 -11.63
C ALA A 187 6.79 -2.87 -11.42
N TYR A 188 6.39 -3.74 -10.49
CA TYR A 188 5.00 -3.91 -10.10
C TYR A 188 4.92 -4.18 -8.58
N ARG A 189 3.73 -4.01 -7.98
CA ARG A 189 3.47 -4.29 -6.58
C ARG A 189 3.62 -5.77 -6.27
N CYS A 190 4.29 -6.09 -5.13
CA CYS A 190 4.50 -7.44 -4.64
C CYS A 190 5.26 -8.33 -5.64
N PRO A 191 6.57 -8.12 -5.86
CA PRO A 191 7.34 -8.87 -6.84
C PRO A 191 7.22 -10.40 -6.75
N PRO A 192 7.16 -11.04 -5.56
CA PRO A 192 6.93 -12.49 -5.46
C PRO A 192 5.45 -12.89 -5.60
N GLY A 193 4.52 -11.96 -5.54
CA GLY A 193 3.09 -12.24 -5.46
C GLY A 193 2.51 -13.05 -6.62
N PRO A 194 2.88 -12.80 -7.90
CA PRO A 194 2.40 -13.62 -9.00
C PRO A 194 2.86 -15.07 -8.91
N TYR A 195 4.09 -15.31 -8.49
CA TYR A 195 4.64 -16.69 -8.37
C TYR A 195 4.06 -17.43 -7.17
N GLU A 196 3.77 -16.73 -6.08
CA GLU A 196 2.97 -17.24 -4.97
C GLU A 196 1.56 -17.63 -5.45
N ARG A 197 0.89 -16.74 -6.19
CA ARG A 197 -0.43 -17.02 -6.76
C ARG A 197 -0.42 -18.22 -7.69
N ALA A 198 0.58 -18.32 -8.55
CA ALA A 198 0.77 -19.47 -9.43
C ALA A 198 0.91 -20.76 -8.63
N SER A 199 1.73 -20.78 -7.57
CA SER A 199 1.89 -21.93 -6.68
C SER A 199 0.57 -22.31 -6.01
N MET A 200 -0.19 -21.35 -5.50
CA MET A 200 -1.46 -21.59 -4.82
C MET A 200 -2.56 -22.10 -5.77
N ILE A 201 -2.63 -21.55 -6.99
CA ILE A 201 -3.57 -22.05 -8.01
C ILE A 201 -3.15 -23.46 -8.47
N ALA A 202 -1.87 -23.70 -8.72
CA ALA A 202 -1.37 -25.02 -9.12
C ALA A 202 -1.65 -26.07 -8.03
N TRP A 203 -1.40 -25.74 -6.76
CA TRP A 203 -1.76 -26.59 -5.62
C TRP A 203 -3.27 -26.89 -5.58
N TYR A 204 -4.11 -25.86 -5.74
CA TYR A 204 -5.56 -26.03 -5.77
C TYR A 204 -6.00 -26.95 -6.90
N LEU A 205 -5.52 -26.73 -8.12
CA LEU A 205 -5.86 -27.56 -9.27
C LEU A 205 -5.38 -29.00 -9.08
N GLN A 206 -4.12 -29.21 -8.67
CA GLN A 206 -3.57 -30.54 -8.42
C GLN A 206 -4.39 -31.33 -7.38
N THR A 207 -4.94 -30.63 -6.36
CA THR A 207 -5.69 -31.25 -5.28
C THR A 207 -7.17 -31.46 -5.61
N LYS A 208 -7.79 -30.53 -6.33
CA LYS A 208 -9.25 -30.51 -6.55
C LYS A 208 -9.66 -30.81 -8.00
N LYS A 209 -8.77 -30.60 -8.96
CA LYS A 209 -9.03 -30.70 -10.41
C LYS A 209 -7.78 -31.23 -11.13
N PRO A 210 -7.39 -32.49 -10.88
CA PRO A 210 -6.05 -33.00 -11.24
C PRO A 210 -5.78 -33.09 -12.74
N LYS A 211 -6.80 -33.03 -13.60
CA LYS A 211 -6.66 -33.01 -15.07
C LYS A 211 -6.49 -31.58 -15.63
N SER A 212 -6.75 -30.55 -14.79
CA SER A 212 -6.64 -29.14 -15.17
C SER A 212 -5.19 -28.67 -15.12
N LYS A 213 -4.86 -27.64 -15.90
CA LYS A 213 -3.53 -27.05 -15.91
C LYS A 213 -3.55 -25.54 -15.71
N LEU A 214 -2.44 -25.01 -15.20
CA LEU A 214 -2.14 -23.59 -15.11
C LEU A 214 -1.01 -23.25 -16.09
N ILE A 215 -1.23 -22.26 -16.96
CA ILE A 215 -0.20 -21.66 -17.80
C ILE A 215 0.10 -20.25 -17.26
N VAL A 216 1.36 -20.00 -16.96
CA VAL A 216 1.84 -18.70 -16.46
C VAL A 216 2.64 -18.02 -17.56
N LEU A 217 2.13 -16.92 -18.10
CA LEU A 217 2.80 -16.07 -19.09
C LEU A 217 3.51 -14.93 -18.35
N ASP A 218 4.82 -14.97 -18.30
CA ASP A 218 5.62 -13.96 -17.58
C ASP A 218 6.30 -13.02 -18.56
N ALA A 219 6.00 -11.71 -18.45
CA ALA A 219 6.63 -10.68 -19.27
C ALA A 219 8.14 -10.52 -18.99
N ASN A 220 8.63 -11.10 -17.90
CA ASN A 220 10.02 -11.01 -17.48
C ASN A 220 10.83 -12.21 -17.97
N LYS A 221 12.14 -12.01 -18.16
CA LYS A 221 13.03 -13.09 -18.63
C LYS A 221 13.19 -14.25 -17.64
N ASP A 222 12.88 -14.01 -16.37
CA ASP A 222 12.90 -15.00 -15.30
C ASP A 222 12.07 -14.52 -14.10
N ILE A 223 11.84 -15.39 -13.14
CA ILE A 223 11.21 -15.08 -11.85
C ILE A 223 11.98 -13.96 -11.15
N VAL A 224 11.32 -12.84 -10.85
CA VAL A 224 11.99 -11.61 -10.40
C VAL A 224 12.24 -11.53 -8.90
N SER A 225 11.76 -12.49 -8.12
CA SER A 225 11.96 -12.52 -6.67
C SER A 225 11.98 -13.94 -6.15
N LYS A 226 12.92 -14.27 -5.24
CA LYS A 226 13.09 -15.63 -4.68
C LYS A 226 13.23 -16.70 -5.81
N THR A 227 13.95 -16.36 -6.85
CA THR A 227 14.01 -17.10 -8.13
C THR A 227 14.28 -18.59 -7.93
N GLY A 228 15.36 -18.95 -7.20
CA GLY A 228 15.71 -20.34 -6.95
C GLY A 228 14.66 -21.11 -6.15
N LEU A 229 14.00 -20.43 -5.19
CA LEU A 229 12.97 -21.04 -4.35
C LEU A 229 11.71 -21.32 -5.17
N PHE A 230 11.22 -20.37 -5.96
CA PHE A 230 10.04 -20.62 -6.81
C PHE A 230 10.31 -21.61 -7.92
N LYS A 231 11.51 -21.62 -8.53
CA LYS A 231 11.88 -22.67 -9.49
C LYS A 231 11.86 -24.06 -8.87
N ALA A 232 12.27 -24.19 -7.62
CA ALA A 232 12.17 -25.47 -6.90
C ALA A 232 10.72 -25.83 -6.61
N VAL A 233 9.90 -24.88 -6.15
CA VAL A 233 8.45 -25.10 -5.89
C VAL A 233 7.69 -25.46 -7.15
N PHE A 234 7.94 -24.82 -8.28
CA PHE A 234 7.22 -25.11 -9.54
C PHE A 234 7.44 -26.54 -10.03
N LYS A 235 8.57 -27.16 -9.68
CA LYS A 235 8.82 -28.60 -10.01
C LYS A 235 7.91 -29.56 -9.25
N ASP A 236 7.30 -29.14 -8.13
CA ASP A 236 6.36 -29.95 -7.37
C ASP A 236 4.98 -30.02 -8.05
N TYR A 237 4.71 -29.12 -9.00
CA TYR A 237 3.43 -28.96 -9.67
C TYR A 237 3.51 -29.34 -11.16
N GLN A 238 3.20 -30.60 -11.50
CA GLN A 238 3.21 -31.08 -12.88
C GLN A 238 2.15 -30.43 -13.76
N ASN A 239 1.13 -29.86 -13.15
CA ASN A 239 0.04 -29.14 -13.81
C ASN A 239 0.35 -27.65 -14.04
N LEU A 240 1.57 -27.17 -13.72
CA LEU A 240 2.01 -25.78 -13.92
C LEU A 240 3.00 -25.71 -15.07
N GLU A 241 2.66 -24.92 -16.07
CA GLU A 241 3.52 -24.56 -17.21
C GLU A 241 3.95 -23.11 -17.06
N TYR A 242 5.25 -22.86 -16.83
CA TYR A 242 5.81 -21.52 -16.71
C TYR A 242 6.52 -21.10 -18.00
N ARG A 243 6.06 -19.98 -18.58
CA ARG A 243 6.57 -19.42 -19.84
C ARG A 243 7.18 -18.02 -19.57
N PRO A 244 8.49 -17.91 -19.36
CA PRO A 244 9.18 -16.64 -19.24
C PRO A 244 9.31 -15.92 -20.58
N ALA A 245 9.54 -14.61 -20.55
CA ALA A 245 9.67 -13.73 -21.71
C ALA A 245 8.48 -13.83 -22.67
N GLN A 246 7.27 -13.95 -22.13
CA GLN A 246 6.00 -13.94 -22.85
C GLN A 246 5.05 -12.91 -22.24
N LYS A 247 5.10 -11.68 -22.71
CA LYS A 247 4.22 -10.60 -22.29
C LYS A 247 2.85 -10.75 -22.96
N ALA A 248 1.76 -10.68 -22.19
CA ALA A 248 0.43 -10.54 -22.78
C ALA A 248 0.32 -9.21 -23.53
N GLU A 249 -0.03 -9.25 -24.80
CA GLU A 249 -0.16 -8.08 -25.67
C GLU A 249 -1.62 -7.81 -26.05
N LYS A 250 -2.41 -8.86 -26.21
CA LYS A 250 -3.83 -8.78 -26.59
C LYS A 250 -4.67 -9.79 -25.86
N ILE A 251 -5.88 -9.41 -25.50
CA ILE A 251 -6.92 -10.32 -24.97
C ILE A 251 -8.17 -10.25 -25.86
N ASP A 252 -8.67 -11.41 -26.24
CA ASP A 252 -9.96 -11.59 -26.91
C ASP A 252 -10.86 -12.43 -25.99
N VAL A 253 -11.84 -11.77 -25.39
CA VAL A 253 -12.80 -12.40 -24.47
C VAL A 253 -13.77 -13.32 -25.22
N GLY A 254 -14.13 -12.97 -26.46
CA GLY A 254 -15.07 -13.73 -27.28
C GLY A 254 -14.54 -15.10 -27.66
N SER A 255 -13.28 -15.17 -28.09
CA SER A 255 -12.59 -16.43 -28.43
C SER A 255 -11.91 -17.09 -27.23
N LYS A 256 -11.89 -16.42 -26.05
CA LYS A 256 -11.14 -16.82 -24.84
C LYS A 256 -9.66 -17.08 -25.13
N GLU A 257 -9.01 -16.12 -25.73
CA GLU A 257 -7.62 -16.24 -26.19
C GLU A 257 -6.81 -15.03 -25.73
N VAL A 258 -5.58 -15.26 -25.25
CA VAL A 258 -4.57 -14.24 -25.01
C VAL A 258 -3.44 -14.43 -26.01
N THR A 259 -3.02 -13.34 -26.67
CA THR A 259 -1.88 -13.31 -27.57
C THR A 259 -0.68 -12.67 -26.87
N THR A 260 0.48 -13.28 -26.98
CA THR A 260 1.73 -12.78 -26.42
C THR A 260 2.50 -11.90 -27.43
N ASP A 261 3.48 -11.14 -26.94
CA ASP A 261 4.37 -10.29 -27.73
C ASP A 261 5.27 -11.05 -28.73
N ILE A 262 5.36 -12.38 -28.61
CA ILE A 262 6.04 -13.24 -29.60
C ILE A 262 5.04 -13.91 -30.56
N GLY A 263 3.75 -13.57 -30.48
CA GLY A 263 2.71 -14.05 -31.38
C GLY A 263 2.04 -15.36 -30.95
N ASP A 264 2.41 -15.95 -29.81
CA ASP A 264 1.77 -17.15 -29.28
C ASP A 264 0.33 -16.84 -28.86
N LYS A 265 -0.61 -17.72 -29.26
CA LYS A 265 -2.02 -17.66 -28.90
C LYS A 265 -2.35 -18.75 -27.90
N VAL A 266 -2.83 -18.34 -26.73
CA VAL A 266 -3.11 -19.25 -25.62
C VAL A 266 -4.59 -19.16 -25.26
N LYS A 267 -5.31 -20.27 -25.43
CA LYS A 267 -6.72 -20.38 -25.03
C LYS A 267 -6.85 -20.67 -23.54
N TYR A 268 -7.92 -20.16 -22.94
CA TYR A 268 -8.20 -20.33 -21.53
C TYR A 268 -9.68 -20.59 -21.25
N ASP A 269 -9.97 -21.25 -20.16
CA ASP A 269 -11.31 -21.32 -19.55
C ASP A 269 -11.45 -20.26 -18.45
N VAL A 270 -10.38 -20.03 -17.68
CA VAL A 270 -10.26 -18.96 -16.68
C VAL A 270 -8.98 -18.17 -16.95
N ILE A 271 -9.11 -16.84 -16.95
CA ILE A 271 -7.97 -15.92 -17.10
C ILE A 271 -7.80 -15.04 -15.85
N ASN A 272 -6.58 -15.02 -15.30
CA ASN A 272 -6.16 -14.02 -14.31
C ASN A 272 -5.09 -13.12 -14.95
N LEU A 273 -5.51 -12.00 -15.52
CA LEU A 273 -4.62 -11.06 -16.18
C LEU A 273 -4.26 -9.92 -15.23
N ILE A 274 -2.98 -9.87 -14.80
CA ILE A 274 -2.46 -8.79 -13.98
C ILE A 274 -1.88 -7.72 -14.91
N PRO A 275 -2.52 -6.53 -15.04
CA PRO A 275 -2.05 -5.50 -15.96
C PRO A 275 -0.74 -4.87 -15.51
N PRO A 276 0.03 -4.25 -16.42
CA PRO A 276 1.13 -3.34 -16.06
C PRO A 276 0.65 -2.24 -15.11
N GLN A 277 1.57 -1.73 -14.27
CA GLN A 277 1.23 -0.85 -13.16
C GLN A 277 1.99 0.46 -13.21
N ARG A 278 1.41 1.50 -12.59
CA ARG A 278 2.00 2.81 -12.36
C ARG A 278 1.56 3.34 -10.98
N ALA A 279 2.09 4.46 -10.54
CA ALA A 279 1.55 5.21 -9.40
C ALA A 279 0.07 5.54 -9.64
N ALA A 280 -0.72 5.58 -8.55
CA ALA A 280 -2.13 5.88 -8.66
C ALA A 280 -2.38 7.28 -9.27
N ALA A 281 -3.52 7.43 -9.97
CA ALA A 281 -3.85 8.61 -10.78
C ALA A 281 -3.66 9.93 -10.02
N ILE A 282 -4.10 10.00 -8.76
CA ILE A 282 -3.95 11.23 -7.94
C ILE A 282 -2.48 11.72 -7.81
N ALA A 283 -1.51 10.80 -7.83
CA ALA A 283 -0.09 11.16 -7.80
C ALA A 283 0.43 11.55 -9.19
N VAL A 284 -0.10 10.95 -10.25
CA VAL A 284 0.22 11.29 -11.64
C VAL A 284 -0.34 12.67 -11.98
N ASP A 285 -1.61 12.92 -11.67
CA ASP A 285 -2.34 14.16 -11.94
C ASP A 285 -1.75 15.36 -11.16
N ALA A 286 -1.15 15.10 -10.00
CA ALA A 286 -0.42 16.09 -9.20
C ALA A 286 1.07 16.24 -9.60
N GLU A 287 1.48 15.65 -10.73
CA GLU A 287 2.84 15.73 -11.27
C GLU A 287 3.94 15.24 -10.31
N LEU A 288 3.61 14.32 -9.39
CA LEU A 288 4.55 13.77 -8.41
C LEU A 288 5.47 12.68 -9.00
N VAL A 289 5.15 12.19 -10.19
CA VAL A 289 5.92 11.14 -10.87
C VAL A 289 7.24 11.68 -11.43
N GLY A 290 8.26 10.81 -11.44
CA GLY A 290 9.57 11.11 -11.97
C GLY A 290 9.64 11.16 -13.51
N ALA A 291 10.85 11.14 -14.05
CA ALA A 291 11.10 11.21 -15.49
C ALA A 291 10.50 10.03 -16.28
N ASP A 292 10.33 8.88 -15.65
CA ASP A 292 9.69 7.69 -16.23
C ASP A 292 8.17 7.84 -16.40
N LYS A 293 7.57 8.94 -15.88
CA LYS A 293 6.12 9.22 -15.85
C LYS A 293 5.29 8.08 -15.24
N ARG A 294 5.93 7.22 -14.48
CA ARG A 294 5.33 6.00 -13.96
C ARG A 294 5.34 5.93 -12.43
N TRP A 295 6.45 6.33 -11.79
CA TRP A 295 6.64 6.23 -10.35
C TRP A 295 7.13 7.55 -9.75
N CYS A 296 6.78 7.81 -8.49
CA CYS A 296 7.18 9.02 -7.78
C CYS A 296 8.62 8.90 -7.26
N GLU A 297 9.43 9.92 -7.51
CA GLU A 297 10.78 10.03 -6.99
C GLU A 297 10.78 10.82 -5.68
N VAL A 298 11.46 10.30 -4.67
CA VAL A 298 11.47 10.86 -3.31
C VAL A 298 12.86 10.87 -2.70
N ASP A 299 13.05 11.74 -1.73
CA ASP A 299 14.14 11.67 -0.79
C ASP A 299 13.93 10.52 0.20
N HIS A 300 14.87 9.61 0.33
CA HIS A 300 14.66 8.40 1.15
C HIS A 300 14.85 8.61 2.67
N VAL A 301 15.24 9.80 3.12
CA VAL A 301 15.28 10.14 4.55
C VAL A 301 13.92 10.65 5.02
N THR A 302 13.24 11.44 4.18
CA THR A 302 11.99 12.12 4.53
C THR A 302 10.78 11.63 3.75
N TYR A 303 10.98 10.90 2.66
CA TYR A 303 9.99 10.58 1.63
C TYR A 303 9.36 11.83 0.98
N GLU A 304 9.97 13.02 1.16
CA GLU A 304 9.54 14.24 0.48
C GLU A 304 9.74 14.11 -1.03
N SER A 305 8.75 14.54 -1.80
CA SER A 305 8.80 14.56 -3.26
C SER A 305 9.94 15.44 -3.76
N VAL A 306 10.66 14.98 -4.77
CA VAL A 306 11.66 15.82 -5.45
C VAL A 306 11.02 16.92 -6.32
N LYS A 307 9.71 16.87 -6.54
CA LYS A 307 8.94 17.80 -7.36
C LYS A 307 8.31 18.94 -6.56
N HIS A 308 7.71 18.62 -5.42
CA HIS A 308 6.95 19.56 -4.62
C HIS A 308 7.36 19.48 -3.15
N LYS A 309 7.67 20.63 -2.54
CA LYS A 309 7.95 20.71 -1.11
C LYS A 309 6.68 20.46 -0.29
N ASN A 310 6.87 20.01 0.93
CA ASN A 310 5.79 19.72 1.89
C ASN A 310 4.86 18.57 1.49
N ILE A 311 5.18 17.85 0.39
CA ILE A 311 4.47 16.66 -0.05
C ILE A 311 5.40 15.47 0.06
N HIS A 312 4.97 14.45 0.81
CA HIS A 312 5.71 13.20 1.01
C HIS A 312 4.97 12.06 0.32
N VAL A 313 5.67 11.27 -0.48
CA VAL A 313 5.06 10.12 -1.17
C VAL A 313 5.68 8.83 -0.63
N LEU A 314 4.86 7.83 -0.32
CA LEU A 314 5.34 6.57 0.23
C LEU A 314 4.55 5.35 -0.28
N GLY A 315 5.08 4.17 0.00
CA GLY A 315 4.50 2.91 -0.42
C GLY A 315 4.69 2.63 -1.91
N ASP A 316 3.74 1.90 -2.50
CA ASP A 316 3.88 1.33 -3.84
C ASP A 316 3.89 2.37 -4.98
N SER A 317 3.51 3.63 -4.72
CA SER A 317 3.61 4.73 -5.69
C SER A 317 5.03 5.23 -5.95
N THR A 318 5.98 4.96 -5.04
CA THR A 318 7.37 5.41 -5.18
C THR A 318 8.16 4.56 -6.17
N ILE A 319 9.28 5.08 -6.68
CA ILE A 319 10.24 4.27 -7.43
C ILE A 319 10.66 3.10 -6.54
N GLY A 320 10.49 1.86 -7.06
CA GLY A 320 11.00 0.66 -6.40
C GLY A 320 12.53 0.62 -6.43
N LEU A 321 13.13 -0.52 -6.34
CA LEU A 321 14.57 -0.78 -6.42
C LEU A 321 15.50 0.24 -5.73
N PRO A 322 16.33 -0.25 -4.82
CA PRO A 322 16.43 -1.66 -4.43
C PRO A 322 15.34 -2.13 -3.47
N VAL A 323 14.40 -1.25 -3.11
CA VAL A 323 13.32 -1.54 -2.15
C VAL A 323 12.10 -2.08 -2.89
N PRO A 324 11.59 -3.28 -2.58
CA PRO A 324 10.43 -3.84 -3.27
C PRO A 324 9.14 -3.10 -2.88
N LYS A 325 8.20 -3.01 -3.80
CA LYS A 325 6.84 -2.53 -3.52
C LYS A 325 6.09 -3.61 -2.73
N SER A 326 6.15 -3.55 -1.39
CA SER A 326 5.52 -4.52 -0.50
C SER A 326 4.81 -3.85 0.67
N GLY A 327 3.81 -4.53 1.25
CA GLY A 327 3.10 -4.01 2.42
C GLY A 327 4.03 -3.75 3.62
N ASN A 328 5.00 -4.65 3.87
CA ASN A 328 5.97 -4.47 4.95
C ASN A 328 6.85 -3.23 4.74
N VAL A 329 7.34 -3.02 3.52
CA VAL A 329 8.09 -1.82 3.17
C VAL A 329 7.24 -0.57 3.30
N ALA A 330 6.00 -0.58 2.81
CA ALA A 330 5.10 0.56 2.93
C ALA A 330 4.81 0.93 4.40
N ASN A 331 4.63 -0.07 5.29
CA ASN A 331 4.53 0.16 6.73
C ASN A 331 5.83 0.78 7.30
N SER A 332 6.99 0.27 6.94
CA SER A 332 8.28 0.83 7.36
C SER A 332 8.47 2.28 6.88
N MET A 333 8.16 2.55 5.60
CA MET A 333 8.17 3.91 5.04
C MET A 333 7.22 4.85 5.79
N GLY A 334 6.02 4.35 6.16
CA GLY A 334 5.04 5.11 6.93
C GLY A 334 5.58 5.62 8.27
N LYS A 335 6.31 4.76 9.00
CA LYS A 335 6.96 5.14 10.28
C LYS A 335 8.06 6.17 10.09
N ILE A 336 8.92 5.94 9.10
CA ILE A 336 10.05 6.85 8.81
C ILE A 336 9.51 8.22 8.37
N CYS A 337 8.55 8.24 7.46
CA CYS A 337 7.92 9.46 6.98
C CYS A 337 7.21 10.22 8.12
N ALA A 338 6.47 9.54 8.98
CA ALA A 338 5.79 10.15 10.12
C ALA A 338 6.78 10.84 11.05
N LEU A 339 7.89 10.18 11.37
CA LEU A 339 8.95 10.75 12.20
C LEU A 339 9.62 11.95 11.51
N ALA A 340 9.90 11.85 10.21
CA ALA A 340 10.46 12.95 9.43
C ALA A 340 9.51 14.16 9.39
N VAL A 341 8.22 13.93 9.11
CA VAL A 341 7.19 14.99 9.07
C VAL A 341 7.08 15.70 10.41
N THR A 342 7.04 14.98 11.52
CA THR A 342 6.97 15.61 12.85
C THR A 342 8.22 16.40 13.20
N HIS A 343 9.41 15.92 12.82
CA HIS A 343 10.64 16.70 12.96
C HIS A 343 10.61 17.99 12.14
N LEU A 344 10.25 17.89 10.86
CA LEU A 344 10.19 19.05 9.96
C LEU A 344 9.14 20.08 10.41
N LEU A 345 7.99 19.66 10.94
CA LEU A 345 6.99 20.55 11.53
C LEU A 345 7.51 21.30 12.77
N ASN A 346 8.48 20.73 13.46
CA ASN A 346 9.12 21.32 14.63
C ASN A 346 10.48 21.97 14.31
N SER A 347 10.77 22.21 13.02
CA SER A 347 12.05 22.78 12.55
C SER A 347 13.29 22.02 13.05
N LYS A 348 13.16 20.70 13.20
CA LYS A 348 14.23 19.77 13.60
C LYS A 348 14.71 18.95 12.42
N GLU A 349 15.99 18.56 12.45
CA GLU A 349 16.55 17.67 11.45
C GLU A 349 15.92 16.26 11.58
N PRO A 350 15.40 15.68 10.49
CA PRO A 350 14.84 14.33 10.50
C PRO A 350 15.92 13.28 10.74
N PRO A 351 15.66 12.24 11.55
CA PRO A 351 16.61 11.16 11.75
C PRO A 351 16.72 10.27 10.51
N VAL A 352 17.90 9.75 10.26
CA VAL A 352 18.20 8.87 9.13
C VAL A 352 17.90 7.43 9.53
N ASN A 353 16.80 6.87 9.03
CA ASN A 353 16.39 5.49 9.29
C ASN A 353 16.19 4.73 7.97
N PRO A 354 16.82 3.57 7.77
CA PRO A 354 16.56 2.75 6.60
C PRO A 354 15.24 1.97 6.74
N PRO A 355 14.54 1.68 5.62
CA PRO A 355 13.41 0.78 5.64
C PRO A 355 13.86 -0.66 5.88
N GLY A 356 12.94 -1.54 6.29
CA GLY A 356 13.13 -2.97 6.37
C GLY A 356 12.10 -3.72 5.51
N ASN A 357 12.44 -4.95 5.10
CA ASN A 357 11.51 -5.81 4.39
C ASN A 357 11.60 -7.25 4.86
N VAL A 358 10.44 -7.81 5.18
CA VAL A 358 10.22 -9.25 5.27
C VAL A 358 9.01 -9.62 4.42
N CYS A 359 9.13 -10.66 3.60
CA CYS A 359 8.07 -11.07 2.71
C CYS A 359 7.95 -12.59 2.69
N TYR A 360 6.83 -13.08 3.20
CA TYR A 360 6.42 -14.47 3.11
C TYR A 360 5.69 -14.72 1.80
N SER A 361 5.83 -15.92 1.24
CA SER A 361 5.06 -16.39 0.10
C SER A 361 4.62 -17.82 0.33
N TRP A 362 3.31 -18.03 0.34
CA TRP A 362 2.71 -19.35 0.47
C TRP A 362 2.85 -20.12 -0.83
N VAL A 363 3.17 -21.40 -0.72
CA VAL A 363 3.43 -22.27 -1.87
C VAL A 363 2.58 -23.53 -1.88
N SER A 364 1.90 -23.84 -0.77
CA SER A 364 0.86 -24.87 -0.62
C SER A 364 -0.09 -24.44 0.50
N ASP A 365 -1.01 -25.32 0.90
CA ASP A 365 -1.88 -25.12 2.05
C ASP A 365 -1.16 -25.08 3.41
N LYS A 366 0.09 -25.55 3.46
CA LYS A 366 0.85 -25.75 4.70
C LYS A 366 2.25 -25.12 4.70
N GLU A 367 2.80 -24.82 3.54
CA GLU A 367 4.20 -24.41 3.42
C GLU A 367 4.36 -23.03 2.79
N ALA A 368 5.36 -22.32 3.27
CA ALA A 368 5.75 -21.01 2.73
C ALA A 368 7.28 -20.91 2.59
N ILE A 369 7.70 -19.93 1.80
CA ILE A 369 9.08 -19.44 1.66
C ILE A 369 9.12 -17.99 2.06
N ALA A 370 10.31 -17.47 2.45
CA ALA A 370 10.45 -16.08 2.84
C ALA A 370 11.76 -15.45 2.36
N VAL A 371 11.72 -14.11 2.29
CA VAL A 371 12.90 -13.26 2.08
C VAL A 371 12.92 -12.16 3.13
N VAL A 372 14.11 -11.85 3.63
CA VAL A 372 14.40 -10.68 4.47
C VAL A 372 15.44 -9.83 3.76
N ASN A 373 15.17 -8.53 3.64
CA ASN A 373 16.11 -7.58 3.09
C ASN A 373 16.46 -6.53 4.14
N SER A 374 17.74 -6.22 4.26
CA SER A 374 18.26 -5.14 5.08
C SER A 374 18.86 -4.05 4.20
N TYR A 375 18.69 -2.81 4.64
CA TYR A 375 19.09 -1.62 3.89
C TYR A 375 19.86 -0.64 4.78
N ARG A 376 20.59 0.27 4.14
CA ARG A 376 21.15 1.49 4.75
C ARG A 376 20.83 2.69 3.88
N ILE A 377 21.02 3.88 4.44
CA ILE A 377 20.90 5.13 3.68
C ILE A 377 22.32 5.66 3.41
N GLU A 378 22.63 5.89 2.14
CA GLU A 378 23.85 6.53 1.68
C GLU A 378 23.49 7.71 0.78
N ASN A 379 24.02 8.89 1.05
CA ASN A 379 23.75 10.09 0.26
C ASN A 379 22.23 10.30 0.02
N ARG A 380 21.41 10.12 1.06
CA ARG A 380 19.94 10.20 1.05
C ARG A 380 19.24 9.18 0.13
N LYS A 381 19.95 8.11 -0.28
CA LYS A 381 19.40 7.01 -1.09
C LYS A 381 19.47 5.68 -0.34
N VAL A 382 18.46 4.84 -0.55
CA VAL A 382 18.44 3.48 0.00
C VAL A 382 19.42 2.60 -0.78
N VAL A 383 20.26 1.87 -0.05
CA VAL A 383 21.17 0.85 -0.58
C VAL A 383 20.88 -0.47 0.12
N GLN A 384 20.71 -1.54 -0.64
CA GLN A 384 20.54 -2.88 -0.08
C GLN A 384 21.89 -3.43 0.40
N ILE A 385 21.94 -3.89 1.64
CA ILE A 385 23.16 -4.47 2.23
C ILE A 385 23.10 -6.00 2.31
N GLU A 386 21.92 -6.57 2.51
CA GLU A 386 21.76 -8.00 2.64
C GLU A 386 20.41 -8.48 2.14
N GLN A 387 20.38 -9.69 1.58
CA GLN A 387 19.16 -10.44 1.32
C GLN A 387 19.34 -11.86 1.86
N LYS A 388 18.46 -12.26 2.77
CA LYS A 388 18.39 -13.63 3.31
C LYS A 388 17.15 -14.32 2.79
N LEU A 389 17.33 -15.52 2.24
CA LEU A 389 16.26 -16.41 1.82
C LEU A 389 16.14 -17.57 2.81
N THR A 390 14.94 -18.11 2.97
CA THR A 390 14.76 -19.42 3.64
C THR A 390 15.47 -20.50 2.81
N PRO A 391 15.97 -21.58 3.45
CA PRO A 391 16.65 -22.67 2.72
C PRO A 391 15.73 -23.39 1.71
N GLY A 392 14.42 -23.38 1.96
CA GLY A 392 13.40 -24.00 1.14
C GLY A 392 12.00 -23.66 1.67
N LYS A 393 10.99 -24.34 1.14
CA LYS A 393 9.63 -24.28 1.69
C LYS A 393 9.54 -24.98 3.05
N SER A 394 8.71 -24.46 3.94
CA SER A 394 8.63 -24.95 5.32
C SER A 394 7.29 -24.62 5.97
N VAL A 395 6.78 -25.57 6.75
CA VAL A 395 5.61 -25.37 7.63
C VAL A 395 5.91 -24.33 8.71
N THR A 396 7.11 -24.31 9.26
CA THR A 396 7.51 -23.31 10.27
C THR A 396 7.49 -21.90 9.68
N VAL A 397 7.95 -21.72 8.46
CA VAL A 397 7.89 -20.42 7.76
C VAL A 397 6.44 -19.98 7.55
N ALA A 398 5.56 -20.89 7.17
CA ALA A 398 4.12 -20.61 7.05
C ALA A 398 3.50 -20.20 8.40
N GLN A 399 3.80 -20.92 9.48
CA GLN A 399 3.34 -20.57 10.84
C GLN A 399 3.84 -19.20 11.28
N ASN A 400 5.11 -18.89 11.07
CA ASN A 400 5.69 -17.57 11.39
C ASN A 400 5.00 -16.42 10.65
N SER A 401 4.49 -16.67 9.43
CA SER A 401 3.76 -15.66 8.68
C SER A 401 2.47 -15.21 9.36
N PHE A 402 1.79 -16.07 10.12
CA PHE A 402 0.60 -15.67 10.89
C PHE A 402 0.94 -14.74 12.06
N GLY A 403 2.06 -15.01 12.76
CA GLY A 403 2.56 -14.09 13.79
C GLY A 403 2.92 -12.72 13.21
N TRP A 404 3.64 -12.71 12.07
CA TRP A 404 3.93 -11.48 11.33
C TRP A 404 2.64 -10.74 10.95
N ARG A 405 1.65 -11.44 10.40
CA ARG A 405 0.35 -10.89 10.02
C ARG A 405 -0.34 -10.17 11.18
N ALA A 406 -0.47 -10.85 12.32
CA ALA A 406 -1.13 -10.29 13.49
C ALA A 406 -0.41 -9.04 14.02
N ASN A 407 0.92 -9.10 14.10
CA ASN A 407 1.74 -7.99 14.59
C ASN A 407 1.66 -6.77 13.66
N ILE A 408 1.81 -6.95 12.35
CA ILE A 408 1.82 -5.82 11.42
C ILE A 408 0.43 -5.19 11.27
N TRP A 409 -0.66 -5.95 11.34
CA TRP A 409 -2.00 -5.39 11.31
C TRP A 409 -2.31 -4.58 12.56
N ASN A 410 -1.91 -5.06 13.74
CA ASN A 410 -2.02 -4.29 14.97
C ASN A 410 -1.13 -3.03 14.93
N ASP A 411 0.04 -3.12 14.36
CA ASP A 411 0.94 -1.98 14.17
C ASP A 411 0.34 -0.91 13.24
N ILE A 412 -0.38 -1.30 12.20
CA ILE A 412 -1.01 -0.37 11.24
C ILE A 412 -2.32 0.21 11.79
N LEU A 413 -3.19 -0.63 12.35
CA LEU A 413 -4.61 -0.31 12.59
C LEU A 413 -5.02 -0.34 14.07
N GLY A 414 -4.23 -0.98 14.94
CA GLY A 414 -4.53 -1.16 16.38
C GLY A 414 -4.29 0.06 17.24
#